data_cb81091c180b28779361ae7d7b0e2eaa
#
_entry.id   cb81091c180b28779361ae7d7b0e2eaa
#
_cell.length_a   1.000
_cell.length_b   1.000
_cell.length_c   1.000
_cell.angle_alpha   90.00
_cell.angle_beta   90.00
_cell.angle_gamma   90.00
#
_symmetry.space_group_name_H-M   'P 1'
#
loop_
_entity.id
_entity.type
_entity.pdbx_description
1 polymer ?
#
loop_
_entity_poly.entity_id
_entity_poly.type
_entity_poly.pdbx_seq_one_letter_code
_entity_poly.pdbx_strand_id
1 'polypeptide(L)'
;PTIYYGDEAGLCGFTDPDNRRTYPWGKEDIVLIDFHRDIIRIHKEHEALRTGSLMFLKGDDNLRRDNNLRGDDNLRGDDNLLCYARFNRREQFVVLVNNKEQERDVELEVWQCGIPKKAVLERVIISNETGYSLMPKQYEVADGVLKISLQKYSAVILMYDRSEN
;
A
#
# COMPACT_ATOMS: atom_id res chain seq x y z
N PRO A 1 2.00 9.88 -10.23
CA PRO A 1 3.17 8.97 -10.11
C PRO A 1 3.97 8.96 -11.41
N THR A 2 5.26 8.76 -11.30
CA THR A 2 6.17 8.63 -12.45
C THR A 2 6.85 7.27 -12.36
N ILE A 3 6.90 6.56 -13.50
CA ILE A 3 7.65 5.32 -13.67
C ILE A 3 8.84 5.65 -14.56
N TYR A 4 10.06 5.36 -14.11
CA TYR A 4 11.23 5.47 -14.95
C TYR A 4 11.24 4.32 -15.96
N TYR A 5 11.69 4.56 -17.19
CA TYR A 5 11.63 3.55 -18.24
C TYR A 5 12.38 2.28 -17.83
N GLY A 6 11.75 1.15 -18.04
CA GLY A 6 12.28 -0.17 -17.73
C GLY A 6 12.01 -0.66 -16.31
N ASP A 7 11.58 0.20 -15.36
CA ASP A 7 11.17 -0.24 -14.02
C ASP A 7 10.05 -1.29 -14.12
N GLU A 8 9.08 -1.04 -15.02
CA GLU A 8 7.98 -1.94 -15.30
C GLU A 8 8.40 -3.30 -15.87
N ALA A 9 9.57 -3.35 -16.47
CA ALA A 9 10.12 -4.55 -17.13
C ALA A 9 11.23 -5.23 -16.31
N GLY A 10 11.50 -4.74 -15.09
CA GLY A 10 12.54 -5.29 -14.22
C GLY A 10 13.97 -4.94 -14.66
N LEU A 11 14.14 -3.84 -15.40
CA LEU A 11 15.46 -3.36 -15.79
C LEU A 11 16.25 -2.93 -14.57
N CYS A 12 17.33 -3.62 -14.28
CA CYS A 12 18.25 -3.27 -13.20
C CYS A 12 19.43 -2.46 -13.73
N GLY A 13 19.88 -1.50 -12.94
CA GLY A 13 21.09 -0.72 -13.19
C GLY A 13 21.77 -0.36 -11.88
N PHE A 14 23.00 0.12 -11.97
CA PHE A 14 23.78 0.59 -10.83
C PHE A 14 23.97 2.10 -10.91
N THR A 15 25.11 2.63 -10.52
CA THR A 15 25.42 4.05 -10.68
C THR A 15 25.65 4.42 -12.13
N ASP A 16 25.58 5.71 -12.45
CA ASP A 16 25.81 6.27 -13.78
C ASP A 16 27.19 5.82 -14.33
N PRO A 17 27.30 5.34 -15.59
CA PRO A 17 26.27 5.31 -16.65
C PRO A 17 25.45 4.01 -16.73
N ASP A 18 25.64 3.04 -15.84
CA ASP A 18 25.00 1.72 -15.90
C ASP A 18 23.47 1.78 -15.73
N ASN A 19 22.94 2.81 -15.08
CA ASN A 19 21.51 3.09 -14.95
C ASN A 19 20.84 3.53 -16.27
N ARG A 20 21.60 3.72 -17.35
CA ARG A 20 21.10 4.14 -18.68
C ARG A 20 21.14 3.00 -19.70
N ARG A 21 20.89 1.78 -19.26
CA ARG A 21 20.80 0.60 -20.12
C ARG A 21 19.65 0.74 -21.12
N THR A 22 19.74 0.06 -22.24
CA THR A 22 18.64 -0.07 -23.19
C THR A 22 17.50 -0.88 -22.57
N TYR A 23 16.26 -0.60 -23.00
CA TYR A 23 15.10 -1.39 -22.60
C TYR A 23 15.33 -2.88 -22.92
N PRO A 24 14.96 -3.83 -22.04
CA PRO A 24 15.30 -5.24 -22.16
C PRO A 24 14.39 -5.99 -23.15
N TRP A 25 14.33 -5.55 -24.39
CA TRP A 25 13.47 -6.14 -25.43
C TRP A 25 13.65 -7.66 -25.55
N GLY A 26 12.52 -8.40 -25.41
CA GLY A 26 12.48 -9.86 -25.45
C GLY A 26 13.03 -10.55 -24.19
N LYS A 27 13.31 -9.80 -23.12
CA LYS A 27 13.76 -10.28 -21.81
C LYS A 27 13.03 -9.58 -20.65
N GLU A 28 11.87 -9.03 -20.93
CA GLU A 28 11.05 -8.32 -19.97
C GLU A 28 10.50 -9.25 -18.89
N ASP A 29 10.43 -8.77 -17.66
CA ASP A 29 9.64 -9.42 -16.61
C ASP A 29 8.15 -9.18 -16.86
N ILE A 30 7.49 -10.16 -17.51
CA ILE A 30 6.08 -10.06 -17.88
C ILE A 30 5.17 -9.98 -16.66
N VAL A 31 5.52 -10.65 -15.55
CA VAL A 31 4.73 -10.59 -14.32
C VAL A 31 4.76 -9.18 -13.73
N LEU A 32 5.91 -8.54 -13.76
CA LEU A 32 6.09 -7.17 -13.29
C LEU A 32 5.37 -6.16 -14.21
N ILE A 33 5.38 -6.39 -15.53
CA ILE A 33 4.61 -5.58 -16.49
C ILE A 33 3.11 -5.69 -16.20
N ASP A 34 2.60 -6.89 -15.99
CA ASP A 34 1.19 -7.11 -15.70
C ASP A 34 0.79 -6.47 -14.37
N PHE A 35 1.63 -6.57 -13.34
CA PHE A 35 1.45 -5.88 -12.07
C PHE A 35 1.36 -4.35 -12.28
N HIS A 36 2.27 -3.75 -13.03
CA HIS A 36 2.25 -2.32 -13.33
C HIS A 36 1.00 -1.91 -14.09
N ARG A 37 0.59 -2.72 -15.07
CA ARG A 37 -0.65 -2.48 -15.83
C ARG A 37 -1.88 -2.46 -14.94
N ASP A 38 -1.99 -3.43 -14.02
CA ASP A 38 -3.11 -3.54 -13.10
C ASP A 38 -3.13 -2.41 -12.08
N ILE A 39 -1.99 -2.06 -11.49
CA ILE A 39 -1.94 -0.95 -10.52
C ILE A 39 -2.21 0.41 -11.17
N ILE A 40 -1.78 0.61 -12.41
CA ILE A 40 -2.11 1.81 -13.20
C ILE A 40 -3.60 1.86 -13.52
N ARG A 41 -4.19 0.72 -13.87
CA ARG A 41 -5.64 0.60 -14.11
C ARG A 41 -6.42 0.97 -12.86
N ILE A 42 -6.12 0.33 -11.71
CA ILE A 42 -6.72 0.63 -10.41
C ILE A 42 -6.61 2.13 -10.08
N HIS A 43 -5.42 2.71 -10.23
CA HIS A 43 -5.22 4.15 -9.99
C HIS A 43 -6.09 5.03 -10.91
N LYS A 44 -6.27 4.65 -12.17
CA LYS A 44 -7.09 5.41 -13.14
C LYS A 44 -8.59 5.27 -12.91
N GLU A 45 -9.06 4.11 -12.48
CA GLU A 45 -10.47 3.82 -12.25
C GLU A 45 -11.03 4.54 -11.04
N HIS A 46 -10.20 4.80 -10.01
CA HIS A 46 -10.63 5.35 -8.74
C HIS A 46 -10.21 6.81 -8.53
N GLU A 47 -11.20 7.69 -8.39
CA GLU A 47 -10.97 9.12 -8.19
C GLU A 47 -10.21 9.41 -6.89
N ALA A 48 -10.52 8.68 -5.81
CA ALA A 48 -9.86 8.86 -4.53
C ALA A 48 -8.34 8.61 -4.61
N LEU A 49 -7.89 7.65 -5.44
CA LEU A 49 -6.47 7.39 -5.64
C LEU A 49 -5.77 8.50 -6.43
N ARG A 50 -6.49 9.17 -7.36
CA ARG A 50 -5.93 10.24 -8.20
C ARG A 50 -5.89 11.58 -7.49
N THR A 51 -7.03 12.00 -6.94
CA THR A 51 -7.26 13.37 -6.45
C THR A 51 -7.76 13.43 -5.01
N GLY A 52 -8.01 12.29 -4.36
CA GLY A 52 -8.49 12.23 -2.99
C GLY A 52 -7.48 12.76 -1.97
N SER A 53 -7.97 13.03 -0.78
CA SER A 53 -7.14 13.41 0.36
C SER A 53 -6.17 12.28 0.72
N LEU A 54 -5.00 12.64 1.23
CA LEU A 54 -4.00 11.72 1.76
C LEU A 54 -3.92 11.88 3.29
N MET A 55 -3.95 10.76 4.01
CA MET A 55 -3.73 10.74 5.45
C MET A 55 -2.85 9.55 5.82
N PHE A 56 -1.79 9.77 6.59
CA PHE A 56 -1.03 8.68 7.19
C PHE A 56 -1.81 8.12 8.37
N LEU A 57 -2.02 6.81 8.38
CA LEU A 57 -2.70 6.11 9.46
C LEU A 57 -1.67 5.66 10.50
N LYS A 58 -1.99 5.91 11.75
CA LYS A 58 -1.16 5.46 12.87
C LYS A 58 -1.54 4.01 13.18
N GLY A 59 -0.55 3.13 13.20
CA GLY A 59 -0.67 1.81 13.83
C GLY A 59 -0.59 1.93 15.35
N ASP A 60 -0.89 0.84 16.05
CA ASP A 60 -0.83 0.78 17.52
C ASP A 60 0.51 1.28 18.05
N ASP A 61 0.46 2.29 18.94
CA ASP A 61 1.63 2.93 19.57
C ASP A 61 2.45 1.99 20.49
N ASN A 62 2.01 0.74 20.69
CA ASN A 62 2.76 -0.25 21.46
C ASN A 62 4.09 -0.67 20.81
N LEU A 63 4.31 -0.34 19.52
CA LEU A 63 5.59 -0.56 18.82
C LEU A 63 6.57 0.63 18.96
N ARG A 64 6.16 1.72 19.65
CA ARG A 64 6.97 2.94 19.83
C ARG A 64 7.85 2.96 21.09
N ARG A 65 8.16 1.83 21.70
CA ARG A 65 9.01 1.81 22.88
C ARG A 65 10.48 1.53 22.57
N ASP A 66 11.10 2.44 21.79
CA ASP A 66 12.54 2.70 21.92
C ASP A 66 12.74 4.18 22.28
N ASN A 67 12.84 4.43 23.60
CA ASN A 67 12.77 5.75 24.23
C ASN A 67 14.07 6.59 24.10
N ASN A 68 14.89 6.43 23.04
CA ASN A 68 16.21 7.07 23.00
C ASN A 68 16.48 8.04 21.85
N LEU A 69 15.47 8.44 21.05
CA LEU A 69 15.70 9.44 20.01
C LEU A 69 14.95 10.74 20.32
N ARG A 70 15.69 11.74 20.78
CA ARG A 70 15.25 13.15 20.89
C ARG A 70 15.30 13.78 19.50
N GLY A 71 14.17 14.09 18.94
CA GLY A 71 13.99 14.82 17.68
C GLY A 71 12.51 14.90 17.33
N ASP A 72 12.11 15.85 16.54
CA ASP A 72 10.74 16.21 16.14
C ASP A 72 10.00 15.06 15.44
N ASP A 73 9.77 13.95 16.17
CA ASP A 73 9.49 12.58 15.68
C ASP A 73 8.00 12.25 15.51
N ASN A 74 7.16 13.28 15.38
CA ASN A 74 5.72 13.08 15.16
C ASN A 74 5.36 12.45 13.78
N LEU A 75 6.34 12.21 12.91
CA LEU A 75 6.17 11.65 11.56
C LEU A 75 6.87 10.31 11.35
N ARG A 76 7.70 9.84 12.30
CA ARG A 76 8.39 8.55 12.14
C ARG A 76 7.57 7.42 12.77
N GLY A 77 6.77 6.75 11.92
CA GLY A 77 6.36 5.39 12.18
C GLY A 77 7.57 4.44 12.10
N ASP A 78 7.37 3.16 12.36
CA ASP A 78 8.38 2.12 12.07
C ASP A 78 8.81 2.27 10.60
N ASP A 79 10.10 2.54 10.36
CA ASP A 79 10.69 2.85 9.04
C ASP A 79 10.40 1.78 7.96
N ASN A 80 9.87 0.63 8.36
CA ASN A 80 9.55 -0.49 7.47
C ASN A 80 8.04 -0.77 7.33
N LEU A 81 7.18 0.01 7.98
CA LEU A 81 5.73 -0.07 7.83
C LEU A 81 5.18 1.27 7.35
N LEU A 82 4.61 1.26 6.16
CA LEU A 82 3.89 2.41 5.62
C LEU A 82 2.40 2.12 5.60
N CYS A 83 1.62 2.94 6.30
CA CYS A 83 0.17 2.87 6.32
C CYS A 83 -0.42 4.23 6.01
N TYR A 84 -1.22 4.32 4.96
CA TYR A 84 -1.91 5.55 4.61
C TYR A 84 -3.28 5.29 3.98
N ALA A 85 -4.13 6.30 4.02
CA ALA A 85 -5.41 6.32 3.33
C ALA A 85 -5.40 7.34 2.18
N ARG A 86 -6.09 6.98 1.09
CA ARG A 86 -6.53 7.89 0.03
C ARG A 86 -8.05 7.88 0.04
N PHE A 87 -8.68 9.04 0.15
CA PHE A 87 -10.13 9.05 0.32
C PHE A 87 -10.78 10.31 -0.26
N ASN A 88 -12.03 10.16 -0.63
CA ASN A 88 -12.96 11.22 -0.96
C ASN A 88 -14.34 10.92 -0.31
N ARG A 89 -15.40 11.57 -0.76
CA ARG A 89 -16.75 11.36 -0.20
C ARG A 89 -17.38 10.00 -0.54
N ARG A 90 -16.88 9.31 -1.56
CA ARG A 90 -17.44 8.05 -2.09
C ARG A 90 -16.57 6.85 -1.76
N GLU A 91 -15.28 6.98 -1.92
CA GLU A 91 -14.30 5.89 -1.86
C GLU A 91 -13.27 6.16 -0.77
N GLN A 92 -12.94 5.15 0.01
CA GLN A 92 -11.85 5.16 0.98
C GLN A 92 -10.92 3.97 0.70
N PHE A 93 -9.65 4.28 0.45
CA PHE A 93 -8.60 3.30 0.26
C PHE A 93 -7.65 3.31 1.45
N VAL A 94 -7.29 2.13 1.91
CA VAL A 94 -6.24 1.92 2.91
C VAL A 94 -5.11 1.16 2.25
N VAL A 95 -3.92 1.74 2.25
CA VAL A 95 -2.71 1.15 1.68
C VAL A 95 -1.76 0.82 2.81
N LEU A 96 -1.31 -0.43 2.84
CA LEU A 96 -0.35 -0.93 3.82
C LEU A 96 0.83 -1.55 3.08
N VAL A 97 2.04 -1.21 3.52
CA VAL A 97 3.28 -1.79 2.98
C VAL A 97 4.14 -2.26 4.15
N ASN A 98 4.47 -3.53 4.17
CA ASN A 98 5.42 -4.13 5.09
C ASN A 98 6.75 -4.40 4.34
N ASN A 99 7.77 -3.61 4.63
CA ASN A 99 9.11 -3.76 4.04
C ASN A 99 10.08 -4.49 4.99
N LYS A 100 9.56 -5.46 5.74
CA LYS A 100 10.35 -6.34 6.62
C LYS A 100 10.32 -7.78 6.14
N GLU A 101 11.38 -8.52 6.51
CA GLU A 101 11.52 -9.95 6.29
C GLU A 101 10.62 -10.80 7.22
N GLN A 102 9.75 -10.18 8.01
CA GLN A 102 8.89 -10.85 8.99
C GLN A 102 7.43 -10.49 8.73
N GLU A 103 6.56 -11.45 9.00
CA GLU A 103 5.12 -11.20 9.09
C GLU A 103 4.82 -10.22 10.22
N ARG A 104 3.74 -9.46 10.08
CA ARG A 104 3.40 -8.42 11.03
C ARG A 104 1.90 -8.27 11.18
N ASP A 105 1.44 -8.31 12.42
CA ASP A 105 0.08 -7.92 12.76
C ASP A 105 0.01 -6.40 12.93
N VAL A 106 -1.00 -5.79 12.31
CA VAL A 106 -1.20 -4.35 12.30
C VAL A 106 -2.62 -4.03 12.72
N GLU A 107 -2.77 -3.09 13.65
CA GLU A 107 -4.05 -2.50 14.04
C GLU A 107 -4.08 -1.04 13.62
N LEU A 108 -5.08 -0.62 12.83
CA LEU A 108 -5.20 0.73 12.29
C LEU A 108 -6.53 1.36 12.62
N GLU A 109 -6.50 2.58 13.11
CA GLU A 109 -7.69 3.43 13.32
C GLU A 109 -8.19 4.01 11.98
N VAL A 110 -8.92 3.20 11.21
CA VAL A 110 -9.38 3.59 9.87
C VAL A 110 -10.60 4.52 9.88
N TRP A 111 -11.27 4.69 11.01
CA TRP A 111 -12.38 5.66 11.16
C TRP A 111 -11.94 7.10 10.86
N GLN A 112 -10.66 7.42 11.04
CA GLN A 112 -10.10 8.76 10.81
C GLN A 112 -10.20 9.20 9.34
N CYS A 113 -10.18 8.27 8.38
CA CYS A 113 -10.36 8.56 6.96
C CYS A 113 -11.82 8.42 6.48
N GLY A 114 -12.77 8.33 7.42
CA GLY A 114 -14.20 8.30 7.12
C GLY A 114 -14.80 6.92 6.91
N ILE A 115 -14.07 5.85 7.19
CA ILE A 115 -14.60 4.48 7.22
C ILE A 115 -15.46 4.32 8.50
N PRO A 116 -16.69 3.77 8.42
CA PRO A 116 -17.54 3.56 9.59
C PRO A 116 -16.89 2.68 10.66
N LYS A 117 -17.31 2.86 11.91
CA LYS A 117 -16.83 2.03 13.04
C LYS A 117 -17.11 0.54 12.85
N LYS A 118 -18.15 0.19 12.12
CA LYS A 118 -18.47 -1.17 11.67
C LYS A 118 -18.59 -1.14 10.16
N ALA A 119 -17.66 -1.80 9.49
CA ALA A 119 -17.56 -1.83 8.04
C ALA A 119 -16.87 -3.11 7.57
N VAL A 120 -16.96 -3.38 6.28
CA VAL A 120 -16.17 -4.42 5.61
C VAL A 120 -15.36 -3.74 4.51
N LEU A 121 -14.05 -3.98 4.50
CA LEU A 121 -13.14 -3.55 3.45
C LEU A 121 -12.90 -4.71 2.50
N GLU A 122 -12.84 -4.43 1.21
CA GLU A 122 -12.48 -5.42 0.21
C GLU A 122 -11.03 -5.20 -0.26
N ARG A 123 -10.31 -6.30 -0.43
CA ARG A 123 -8.96 -6.26 -0.99
C ARG A 123 -9.04 -6.03 -2.50
N VAL A 124 -8.40 -4.97 -2.96
CA VAL A 124 -8.26 -4.63 -4.37
C VAL A 124 -7.07 -5.34 -4.99
N ILE A 125 -5.94 -5.33 -4.28
CA ILE A 125 -4.70 -5.98 -4.72
C ILE A 125 -3.82 -6.32 -3.51
N ILE A 126 -3.06 -7.38 -3.62
CA ILE A 126 -1.96 -7.73 -2.73
C ILE A 126 -0.75 -8.12 -3.55
N SER A 127 0.44 -7.69 -3.13
CA SER A 127 1.71 -8.17 -3.67
C SER A 127 2.62 -8.66 -2.54
N ASN A 128 3.49 -9.61 -2.85
CA ASN A 128 4.52 -10.13 -1.97
C ASN A 128 5.71 -10.67 -2.81
N GLU A 129 6.66 -11.34 -2.17
CA GLU A 129 7.85 -11.91 -2.85
C GLU A 129 7.53 -12.92 -3.96
N THR A 130 6.34 -13.53 -3.95
CA THR A 130 5.95 -14.57 -4.92
C THR A 130 5.14 -14.04 -6.09
N GLY A 131 4.79 -12.75 -6.07
CA GLY A 131 4.00 -12.08 -7.10
C GLY A 131 2.86 -11.25 -6.53
N TYR A 132 1.75 -11.17 -7.26
CA TYR A 132 0.60 -10.39 -6.84
C TYR A 132 -0.72 -11.11 -7.13
N SER A 133 -1.80 -10.63 -6.52
CA SER A 133 -3.14 -11.17 -6.71
C SER A 133 -4.21 -10.08 -6.63
N LEU A 134 -5.16 -10.15 -7.55
CA LEU A 134 -6.38 -9.33 -7.58
C LEU A 134 -7.59 -10.05 -6.96
N MET A 135 -7.40 -11.25 -6.40
CA MET A 135 -8.50 -11.99 -5.79
C MET A 135 -9.07 -11.21 -4.61
N PRO A 136 -10.37 -10.92 -4.60
CA PRO A 136 -11.00 -10.20 -3.50
C PRO A 136 -10.91 -11.00 -2.20
N LYS A 137 -10.76 -10.29 -1.09
CA LYS A 137 -10.85 -10.82 0.26
C LYS A 137 -11.42 -9.74 1.17
N GLN A 138 -12.35 -10.12 2.03
CA GLN A 138 -12.99 -9.20 2.95
C GLN A 138 -12.24 -9.12 4.28
N TYR A 139 -12.22 -7.90 4.85
CA TYR A 139 -11.63 -7.59 6.14
C TYR A 139 -12.63 -6.77 6.96
N GLU A 140 -12.95 -7.25 8.14
CA GLU A 140 -13.88 -6.58 9.04
C GLU A 140 -13.21 -5.43 9.79
N VAL A 141 -13.93 -4.33 9.92
CA VAL A 141 -13.61 -3.21 10.82
C VAL A 141 -14.53 -3.30 12.02
N ALA A 142 -13.96 -3.36 13.20
CA ALA A 142 -14.69 -3.34 14.47
C ALA A 142 -14.26 -2.12 15.30
N ASP A 143 -15.23 -1.39 15.83
CA ASP A 143 -15.00 -0.16 16.62
C ASP A 143 -14.11 0.89 15.93
N GLY A 144 -14.10 0.89 14.59
CA GLY A 144 -13.27 1.78 13.78
C GLY A 144 -11.84 1.33 13.58
N VAL A 145 -11.49 0.13 14.05
CA VAL A 145 -10.16 -0.47 13.96
C VAL A 145 -10.16 -1.61 12.96
N LEU A 146 -9.22 -1.57 12.04
CA LEU A 146 -8.86 -2.66 11.14
C LEU A 146 -7.72 -3.47 11.75
N LYS A 147 -7.90 -4.78 11.87
CA LYS A 147 -6.84 -5.72 12.26
C LYS A 147 -6.46 -6.59 11.06
N ILE A 148 -5.18 -6.59 10.71
CA ILE A 148 -4.68 -7.30 9.54
C ILE A 148 -3.26 -7.84 9.78
N SER A 149 -3.02 -9.09 9.34
CA SER A 149 -1.67 -9.66 9.28
C SER A 149 -1.09 -9.44 7.88
N LEU A 150 0.07 -8.80 7.82
CA LEU A 150 0.83 -8.54 6.61
C LEU A 150 1.97 -9.55 6.50
N GLN A 151 2.06 -10.19 5.35
CA GLN A 151 3.19 -11.03 5.02
C GLN A 151 4.49 -10.21 4.96
N LYS A 152 5.63 -10.90 5.04
CA LYS A 152 6.92 -10.28 4.78
C LYS A 152 6.97 -9.68 3.37
N TYR A 153 7.65 -8.55 3.20
CA TYR A 153 7.84 -7.86 1.91
C TYR A 153 6.53 -7.79 1.10
N SER A 154 5.46 -7.30 1.72
CA SER A 154 4.14 -7.27 1.08
C SER A 154 3.52 -5.89 1.08
N ALA A 155 2.68 -5.65 0.08
CA ALA A 155 1.81 -4.50 0.03
C ALA A 155 0.37 -4.93 -0.23
N VAL A 156 -0.58 -4.28 0.41
CA VAL A 156 -2.01 -4.52 0.21
C VAL A 156 -2.76 -3.19 0.07
N ILE A 157 -3.72 -3.17 -0.85
CA ILE A 157 -4.68 -2.07 -1.00
C ILE A 157 -6.06 -2.63 -0.70
N LEU A 158 -6.72 -2.01 0.27
CA LEU A 158 -8.09 -2.29 0.67
C LEU A 158 -8.98 -1.11 0.30
N MET A 159 -10.23 -1.38 -0.05
CA MET A 159 -11.23 -0.38 -0.40
C MET A 159 -12.49 -0.54 0.46
N TYR A 160 -13.06 0.60 0.86
CA TYR A 160 -14.42 0.72 1.33
C TYR A 160 -15.19 1.59 0.34
N ASP A 161 -16.25 1.04 -0.26
CA ASP A 161 -17.14 1.77 -1.15
C ASP A 161 -18.45 2.13 -0.42
N ARG A 162 -18.76 3.42 -0.37
CA ARG A 162 -20.00 3.91 0.23
C ARG A 162 -21.22 3.76 -0.66
N SER A 163 -21.06 3.51 -1.94
CA SER A 163 -22.17 3.40 -2.88
C SER A 163 -22.95 2.08 -2.72
N GLU A 164 -22.36 1.11 -2.02
CA GLU A 164 -22.97 -0.20 -1.78
C GLU A 164 -23.68 -0.35 -0.43
N ASN A 165 -23.78 0.74 0.36
CA ASN A 165 -24.43 0.74 1.68
C ASN A 165 -25.54 1.80 1.82
#